data_bcc094bf26f3e348a891a310babf2cf3
#
_entry.id   bcc094bf26f3e348a891a310babf2cf3
#
_cell.length_a   1.000
_cell.length_b   1.000
_cell.length_c   1.000
_cell.angle_alpha   90.00
_cell.angle_beta   90.00
_cell.angle_gamma   90.00
#
_symmetry.space_group_name_H-M   'P 1'
#
loop_
_entity.id
_entity.type
_entity.pdbx_description
1 polymer ?
#
loop_
_entity_poly.entity_id
_entity_poly.type
_entity_poly.pdbx_seq_one_letter_code
_entity_poly.pdbx_strand_id
1 'polypeptide(L)'
;MIIGDRVEIGSNSSIDRGSVGSTKIGNDVKIDNLVHIAHNVSIGSGTAIAANSAIAGSTIVGKNCTIAGCCGVVDNIKIVDSVHITAMTLVTKSIKESGTYSSGTPLMHNKEWRKSAVAFKRLKDFNSSSK
;
A
#
# COMPACT_ATOMS: atom_id res chain seq x y z
N MET A 1 -12.59 6.35 -16.46
CA MET A 1 -11.96 6.96 -15.27
C MET A 1 -12.87 8.03 -14.71
N ILE A 2 -13.03 8.04 -13.40
CA ILE A 2 -13.84 9.02 -12.69
C ILE A 2 -12.99 9.64 -11.58
N ILE A 3 -12.80 10.96 -11.62
CA ILE A 3 -12.04 11.69 -10.62
C ILE A 3 -13.01 12.68 -9.97
N GLY A 4 -13.08 12.64 -8.64
CA GLY A 4 -13.97 13.50 -7.86
C GLY A 4 -13.48 14.94 -7.75
N ASP A 5 -14.05 15.67 -6.81
CA ASP A 5 -13.76 17.08 -6.59
C ASP A 5 -12.57 17.26 -5.62
N ARG A 6 -11.86 18.35 -5.78
CA ARG A 6 -10.73 18.77 -4.91
C ARG A 6 -9.65 17.69 -4.78
N VAL A 7 -9.40 16.94 -5.86
CA VAL A 7 -8.35 15.94 -5.94
C VAL A 7 -7.03 16.63 -6.29
N GLU A 8 -5.97 16.31 -5.57
CA GLU A 8 -4.62 16.76 -5.86
C GLU A 8 -3.80 15.57 -6.37
N ILE A 9 -3.15 15.75 -7.52
CA ILE A 9 -2.31 14.71 -8.13
C ILE A 9 -0.95 15.32 -8.42
N GLY A 10 0.08 14.77 -7.80
CA GLY A 10 1.45 15.24 -7.92
C GLY A 10 2.12 14.88 -9.24
N SER A 11 3.30 15.44 -9.43
CA SER A 11 4.09 15.28 -10.66
C SER A 11 4.47 13.83 -10.92
N ASN A 12 4.39 13.43 -12.19
CA ASN A 12 4.78 12.10 -12.67
C ASN A 12 3.99 10.94 -12.02
N SER A 13 2.83 11.22 -11.47
CA SER A 13 1.90 10.19 -11.03
C SER A 13 1.09 9.69 -12.23
N SER A 14 0.88 8.37 -12.27
CA SER A 14 0.11 7.72 -13.32
C SER A 14 -1.15 7.09 -12.74
N ILE A 15 -2.28 7.38 -13.37
CA ILE A 15 -3.56 6.78 -13.01
C ILE A 15 -4.10 6.11 -14.28
N ASP A 16 -4.11 4.78 -14.28
CA ASP A 16 -4.55 4.01 -15.45
C ASP A 16 -6.06 3.93 -15.49
N ARG A 17 -6.62 3.98 -16.68
CA ARG A 17 -8.05 3.76 -16.88
C ARG A 17 -8.41 2.30 -16.62
N GLY A 18 -9.69 2.04 -16.34
CA GLY A 18 -10.17 0.68 -16.24
C GLY A 18 -10.08 -0.07 -17.58
N SER A 19 -9.78 -1.35 -17.51
CA SER A 19 -9.81 -2.23 -18.68
C SER A 19 -11.26 -2.57 -19.04
N VAL A 20 -12.06 -2.97 -18.05
CA VAL A 20 -13.51 -3.06 -18.10
C VAL A 20 -14.01 -2.38 -16.82
N GLY A 21 -14.97 -1.47 -16.92
CA GLY A 21 -15.37 -0.63 -15.81
C GLY A 21 -14.45 0.59 -15.65
N SER A 22 -14.36 1.14 -14.46
CA SER A 22 -13.68 2.40 -14.24
C SER A 22 -12.69 2.36 -13.08
N THR A 23 -11.59 3.09 -13.22
CA THR A 23 -10.75 3.54 -12.11
C THR A 23 -11.43 4.75 -11.49
N LYS A 24 -11.56 4.78 -10.17
CA LYS A 24 -12.31 5.81 -9.45
C LYS A 24 -11.46 6.44 -8.35
N ILE A 25 -11.39 7.76 -8.34
CA ILE A 25 -10.74 8.56 -7.31
C ILE A 25 -11.83 9.42 -6.65
N GLY A 26 -12.03 9.23 -5.35
CA GLY A 26 -13.04 9.97 -4.60
C GLY A 26 -12.67 11.44 -4.38
N ASN A 27 -13.55 12.18 -3.71
CA ASN A 27 -13.33 13.59 -3.41
C ASN A 27 -12.21 13.77 -2.37
N ASP A 28 -11.54 14.90 -2.43
CA ASP A 28 -10.53 15.29 -1.44
C ASP A 28 -9.36 14.29 -1.31
N VAL A 29 -9.12 13.49 -2.33
CA VAL A 29 -7.99 12.57 -2.38
C VAL A 29 -6.72 13.33 -2.72
N LYS A 30 -5.64 13.04 -2.03
CA LYS A 30 -4.32 13.61 -2.28
C LYS A 30 -3.36 12.52 -2.70
N ILE A 31 -2.83 12.65 -3.90
CA ILE A 31 -1.85 11.74 -4.48
C ILE A 31 -0.58 12.54 -4.71
N ASP A 32 0.51 12.13 -4.06
CA ASP A 32 1.81 12.80 -4.16
C ASP A 32 2.51 12.44 -5.48
N ASN A 33 3.78 12.79 -5.60
CA ASN A 33 4.57 12.56 -6.80
C ASN A 33 4.93 11.09 -6.99
N LEU A 34 5.07 10.68 -8.25
CA LEU A 34 5.58 9.34 -8.61
C LEU A 34 4.75 8.20 -8.02
N VAL A 35 3.44 8.37 -7.93
CA VAL A 35 2.49 7.36 -7.48
C VAL A 35 1.90 6.64 -8.69
N HIS A 36 1.74 5.34 -8.61
CA HIS A 36 1.06 4.55 -9.63
C HIS A 36 -0.26 3.99 -9.11
N ILE A 37 -1.33 4.35 -9.77
CA ILE A 37 -2.68 3.80 -9.53
C ILE A 37 -3.04 2.97 -10.77
N ALA A 38 -3.11 1.67 -10.62
CA ALA A 38 -3.38 0.77 -11.72
C ALA A 38 -4.88 0.75 -12.11
N HIS A 39 -5.17 0.01 -13.17
CA HIS A 39 -6.52 -0.10 -13.71
C HIS A 39 -7.53 -0.60 -12.68
N ASN A 40 -8.74 -0.07 -12.73
CA ASN A 40 -9.88 -0.48 -11.91
C ASN A 40 -9.70 -0.32 -10.39
N VAL A 41 -8.70 0.42 -9.96
CA VAL A 41 -8.52 0.77 -8.55
C VAL A 41 -9.60 1.78 -8.15
N SER A 42 -10.09 1.67 -6.93
CA SER A 42 -11.00 2.64 -6.33
C SER A 42 -10.34 3.22 -5.08
N ILE A 43 -10.23 4.55 -5.02
CA ILE A 43 -9.69 5.26 -3.86
C ILE A 43 -10.81 6.05 -3.21
N GLY A 44 -11.10 5.76 -1.95
CA GLY A 44 -12.14 6.42 -1.18
C GLY A 44 -11.80 7.88 -0.84
N SER A 45 -12.85 8.68 -0.64
CA SER A 45 -12.72 10.11 -0.35
C SER A 45 -11.84 10.37 0.86
N GLY A 46 -11.05 11.43 0.80
CA GLY A 46 -10.18 11.87 1.90
C GLY A 46 -8.91 11.04 2.09
N THR A 47 -8.66 10.05 1.25
CA THR A 47 -7.44 9.23 1.32
C THR A 47 -6.25 9.98 0.76
N ALA A 48 -5.10 9.83 1.41
CA ALA A 48 -3.83 10.40 0.98
C ALA A 48 -2.81 9.30 0.69
N ILE A 49 -2.11 9.43 -0.43
CA ILE A 49 -1.09 8.47 -0.86
C ILE A 49 0.22 9.23 -1.08
N ALA A 50 1.25 8.88 -0.32
CA ALA A 50 2.54 9.54 -0.38
C ALA A 50 3.39 9.02 -1.55
N ALA A 51 4.48 9.71 -1.79
CA ALA A 51 5.33 9.51 -2.97
C ALA A 51 5.86 8.09 -3.14
N ASN A 52 6.03 7.69 -4.38
CA ASN A 52 6.60 6.41 -4.79
C ASN A 52 5.80 5.17 -4.35
N SER A 53 4.54 5.34 -3.99
CA SER A 53 3.67 4.21 -3.66
C SER A 53 2.95 3.70 -4.91
N ALA A 54 2.58 2.44 -4.90
CA ALA A 54 1.87 1.81 -6.02
C ALA A 54 0.69 0.98 -5.51
N ILE A 55 -0.46 1.15 -6.16
CA ILE A 55 -1.67 0.38 -5.90
C ILE A 55 -1.95 -0.47 -7.13
N ALA A 56 -1.88 -1.78 -7.00
CA ALA A 56 -2.09 -2.70 -8.11
C ALA A 56 -3.57 -2.85 -8.48
N GLY A 57 -3.83 -3.45 -9.61
CA GLY A 57 -5.14 -3.43 -10.27
C GLY A 57 -6.29 -3.97 -9.44
N SER A 58 -7.45 -3.35 -9.60
CA SER A 58 -8.72 -3.78 -9.00
C SER A 58 -8.78 -3.76 -7.48
N THR A 59 -7.81 -3.14 -6.82
CA THR A 59 -7.82 -2.96 -5.37
C THR A 59 -8.72 -1.80 -4.98
N ILE A 60 -9.43 -1.96 -3.88
CA ILE A 60 -10.31 -0.96 -3.31
C ILE A 60 -9.70 -0.44 -2.03
N VAL A 61 -9.40 0.86 -2.00
CA VAL A 61 -8.93 1.57 -0.81
C VAL A 61 -10.08 2.39 -0.25
N GLY A 62 -10.35 2.25 1.03
CA GLY A 62 -11.45 2.94 1.70
C GLY A 62 -11.24 4.45 1.85
N LYS A 63 -12.11 5.07 2.62
CA LYS A 63 -12.09 6.51 2.91
C LYS A 63 -11.12 6.82 4.03
N ASN A 64 -10.55 8.03 3.99
CA ASN A 64 -9.71 8.56 5.07
C ASN A 64 -8.54 7.65 5.44
N CYS A 65 -8.01 6.93 4.47
CA CYS A 65 -6.79 6.16 4.62
C CYS A 65 -5.58 7.04 4.38
N THR A 66 -4.45 6.65 4.95
CA THR A 66 -3.15 7.23 4.64
C THR A 66 -2.17 6.13 4.27
N ILE A 67 -1.58 6.24 3.10
CA ILE A 67 -0.56 5.31 2.63
C ILE A 67 0.73 6.09 2.56
N ALA A 68 1.67 5.80 3.45
CA ALA A 68 2.95 6.49 3.53
C ALA A 68 3.84 6.15 2.32
N GLY A 69 5.01 6.74 2.25
CA GLY A 69 5.88 6.65 1.08
C GLY A 69 6.38 5.24 0.77
N CYS A 70 6.60 4.99 -0.50
CA CYS A 70 7.22 3.75 -1.00
C CYS A 70 6.49 2.47 -0.58
N CYS A 71 5.18 2.53 -0.45
CA CYS A 71 4.35 1.36 -0.16
C CYS A 71 3.94 0.64 -1.44
N GLY A 72 3.76 -0.67 -1.33
CA GLY A 72 3.17 -1.47 -2.39
C GLY A 72 1.89 -2.13 -1.88
N VAL A 73 0.84 -2.09 -2.68
CA VAL A 73 -0.42 -2.76 -2.37
C VAL A 73 -0.74 -3.71 -3.51
N VAL A 74 -0.90 -4.99 -3.20
CA VAL A 74 -1.16 -6.01 -4.21
C VAL A 74 -2.56 -5.87 -4.81
N ASP A 75 -2.80 -6.56 -5.91
CA ASP A 75 -4.05 -6.51 -6.66
C ASP A 75 -5.22 -7.22 -5.96
N ASN A 76 -6.41 -6.84 -6.34
CA ASN A 76 -7.66 -7.50 -5.96
C ASN A 76 -7.91 -7.64 -4.45
N ILE A 77 -7.42 -6.71 -3.65
CA ILE A 77 -7.70 -6.67 -2.21
C ILE A 77 -8.56 -5.46 -1.86
N LYS A 78 -9.05 -5.46 -0.62
CA LYS A 78 -9.84 -4.36 -0.07
C LYS A 78 -9.21 -3.89 1.24
N ILE A 79 -9.01 -2.57 1.33
CA ILE A 79 -8.59 -1.89 2.54
C ILE A 79 -9.78 -1.07 3.05
N VAL A 80 -10.24 -1.33 4.26
CA VAL A 80 -11.37 -0.61 4.86
C VAL A 80 -11.01 0.84 5.18
N ASP A 81 -12.01 1.62 5.58
CA ASP A 81 -11.82 3.03 5.93
C ASP A 81 -10.86 3.22 7.11
N SER A 82 -10.24 4.38 7.17
CA SER A 82 -9.43 4.83 8.32
C SER A 82 -8.26 3.91 8.65
N VAL A 83 -7.58 3.41 7.63
CA VAL A 83 -6.36 2.61 7.77
C VAL A 83 -5.15 3.50 7.49
N HIS A 84 -4.13 3.41 8.33
CA HIS A 84 -2.83 4.03 8.10
C HIS A 84 -1.78 2.96 7.82
N ILE A 85 -1.11 3.08 6.68
CA ILE A 85 -0.03 2.18 6.26
C ILE A 85 1.29 2.95 6.42
N THR A 86 2.21 2.42 7.21
CA THR A 86 3.53 3.05 7.42
C THR A 86 4.43 2.89 6.20
N ALA A 87 5.46 3.72 6.11
CA ALA A 87 6.35 3.76 4.94
C ALA A 87 7.00 2.41 4.64
N MET A 88 7.23 2.14 3.37
CA MET A 88 7.89 0.92 2.88
C MET A 88 7.14 -0.38 3.20
N THR A 89 5.86 -0.29 3.50
CA THR A 89 5.04 -1.47 3.79
C THR A 89 4.55 -2.12 2.49
N LEU A 90 4.63 -3.44 2.44
CA LEU A 90 3.99 -4.25 1.41
C LEU A 90 2.70 -4.85 1.98
N VAL A 91 1.56 -4.42 1.44
CA VAL A 91 0.24 -4.93 1.83
C VAL A 91 -0.10 -6.10 0.91
N THR A 92 -0.15 -7.31 1.46
CA THR A 92 -0.31 -8.55 0.68
C THR A 92 -1.69 -9.18 0.82
N LYS A 93 -2.55 -8.64 1.66
CA LYS A 93 -3.91 -9.16 1.88
C LYS A 93 -4.85 -8.05 2.29
N SER A 94 -6.15 -8.30 2.16
CA SER A 94 -7.18 -7.35 2.57
C SER A 94 -7.06 -6.99 4.04
N ILE A 95 -7.34 -5.72 4.35
CA ILE A 95 -7.36 -5.17 5.71
C ILE A 95 -8.81 -4.93 6.08
N LYS A 96 -9.28 -5.61 7.13
CA LYS A 96 -10.69 -5.65 7.51
C LYS A 96 -11.03 -4.78 8.71
N GLU A 97 -10.03 -4.25 9.41
CA GLU A 97 -10.21 -3.39 10.57
C GLU A 97 -9.38 -2.13 10.42
N SER A 98 -9.92 -0.98 10.83
CA SER A 98 -9.18 0.28 10.89
C SER A 98 -8.00 0.15 11.85
N GLY A 99 -6.96 0.93 11.62
CA GLY A 99 -5.76 0.91 12.44
C GLY A 99 -4.51 1.20 11.64
N THR A 100 -3.38 1.04 12.28
CA THR A 100 -2.06 1.27 11.69
C THR A 100 -1.38 -0.07 11.42
N TYR A 101 -0.88 -0.22 10.19
CA TYR A 101 -0.29 -1.47 9.72
C TYR A 101 1.12 -1.22 9.20
N SER A 102 2.00 -2.18 9.45
CA SER A 102 3.40 -2.12 9.05
C SER A 102 3.89 -3.48 8.57
N SER A 103 4.90 -3.47 7.72
CA SER A 103 5.65 -4.67 7.34
C SER A 103 7.12 -4.31 7.16
N GLY A 104 7.96 -5.31 6.93
CA GLY A 104 9.38 -5.11 6.75
C GLY A 104 10.16 -5.34 8.04
N THR A 105 11.46 -5.17 7.96
CA THR A 105 12.37 -5.39 9.08
C THR A 105 12.67 -4.08 9.80
N PRO A 106 12.93 -4.12 11.13
CA PRO A 106 13.35 -2.93 11.87
C PRO A 106 14.70 -2.40 11.38
N LEU A 107 14.88 -1.09 11.48
CA LEU A 107 16.18 -0.46 11.24
C LEU A 107 17.16 -0.84 12.35
N MET A 108 18.36 -1.26 11.98
CA MET A 108 19.42 -1.59 12.95
C MET A 108 20.80 -1.43 12.32
N HIS A 109 21.83 -1.44 13.12
CA HIS A 109 23.21 -1.48 12.59
C HIS A 109 23.38 -2.65 11.63
N ASN A 110 24.15 -2.46 10.57
CA ASN A 110 24.32 -3.49 9.53
C ASN A 110 24.81 -4.83 10.09
N LYS A 111 25.74 -4.80 11.04
CA LYS A 111 26.25 -6.03 11.66
C LYS A 111 25.15 -6.83 12.35
N GLU A 112 24.30 -6.14 13.10
CA GLU A 112 23.14 -6.74 13.77
C GLU A 112 22.10 -7.21 12.76
N TRP A 113 21.81 -6.39 11.75
CA TRP A 113 20.86 -6.74 10.70
C TRP A 113 21.29 -8.03 9.98
N ARG A 114 22.57 -8.15 9.63
CA ARG A 114 23.09 -9.35 8.95
C ARG A 114 22.91 -10.62 9.80
N LYS A 115 23.15 -10.54 11.10
CA LYS A 115 22.91 -11.65 12.03
C LYS A 115 21.41 -11.99 12.10
N SER A 116 20.55 -10.99 12.18
CA SER A 116 19.11 -11.18 12.21
C SER A 116 18.59 -11.79 10.93
N ALA A 117 19.11 -11.38 9.78
CA ALA A 117 18.73 -11.95 8.48
C ALA A 117 19.09 -13.45 8.39
N VAL A 118 20.25 -13.83 8.87
CA VAL A 118 20.67 -15.24 8.94
C VAL A 118 19.75 -16.03 9.86
N ALA A 119 19.43 -15.48 11.04
CA ALA A 119 18.50 -16.11 11.98
C ALA A 119 17.11 -16.31 11.37
N PHE A 120 16.59 -15.30 10.69
CA PHE A 120 15.31 -15.39 9.97
C PHE A 120 15.33 -16.53 8.94
N LYS A 121 16.39 -16.59 8.13
CA LYS A 121 16.56 -17.64 7.12
C LYS A 121 16.57 -19.05 7.73
N ARG A 122 17.08 -19.20 8.96
CA ARG A 122 17.17 -20.48 9.67
C ARG A 122 15.88 -20.89 10.38
N LEU A 123 14.87 -20.00 10.49
CA LEU A 123 13.61 -20.34 11.17
C LEU A 123 12.92 -21.56 10.58
N LYS A 124 13.03 -21.77 9.28
CA LYS A 124 12.45 -22.95 8.61
C LYS A 124 13.02 -24.27 9.17
N ASP A 125 14.28 -24.28 9.60
CA ASP A 125 14.97 -25.47 10.10
C ASP A 125 14.59 -25.79 11.56
N PHE A 126 14.19 -24.77 12.31
CA PHE A 126 13.78 -24.92 13.70
C PHE A 126 12.59 -25.84 13.86
N ASN A 127 11.55 -25.70 13.03
CA ASN A 127 10.37 -26.54 13.05
C ASN A 127 10.68 -27.99 12.58
N SER A 128 11.64 -28.16 11.67
CA SER A 128 12.07 -29.47 11.19
C SER A 128 12.80 -30.27 12.27
N SER A 129 13.58 -29.62 13.13
CA SER A 129 14.36 -30.25 14.19
C SER A 129 13.53 -30.62 15.42
N SER A 130 12.31 -30.10 15.55
CA SER A 130 11.42 -30.36 16.67
C SER A 130 10.45 -31.54 16.46
N LYS A 131 10.56 -32.21 15.32
CA LYS A 131 9.73 -33.35 14.99
C LYS A 131 10.37 -34.68 15.36
#